data_ae9234b8a5023f21540e5c61e113811f
#
_entry.id   ae9234b8a5023f21540e5c61e113811f
#
_cell.length_a   1.000
_cell.length_b   1.000
_cell.length_c   1.000
_cell.angle_alpha   90.00
_cell.angle_beta   90.00
_cell.angle_gamma   90.00
#
_symmetry.space_group_name_H-M   'P 1'
#
loop_
_entity.id
_entity.type
_entity.pdbx_description
1 polymer ?
#
loop_
_entity_poly.entity_id
_entity_poly.type
_entity_poly.pdbx_seq_one_letter_code
_entity_poly.pdbx_strand_id
1 'polypeptide(L)'
;NCMKTHLYTEVDSAKYITALTSLYDMAPSNDIYYKMLIDYYSGLKDKQQQLAKFAETDLQKHPKNRRAWVLKGDIEMQKKRWDDAIESFKQAIAIDSNYVQAVYNIGVCYVSKAEELRDSLMNGRRKLPKKDRNQVKELYQTARTWLVQTSVLDDKQQIVAWKRLLNEVDKVLGLQTK
;
A
#
# COMPACT_ATOMS: atom_id res chain seq x y z
N ASN A 1 -35.93 -4.62 -21.22
CA ASN A 1 -34.56 -4.61 -21.77
C ASN A 1 -33.44 -4.78 -20.72
N CYS A 2 -33.73 -4.84 -19.42
CA CYS A 2 -32.72 -5.05 -18.35
C CYS A 2 -32.38 -6.51 -18.02
N MET A 3 -33.15 -7.46 -18.47
CA MET A 3 -32.90 -8.90 -18.15
C MET A 3 -31.93 -9.62 -19.08
N LYS A 4 -31.58 -9.06 -20.23
CA LYS A 4 -30.62 -9.69 -21.16
C LYS A 4 -29.15 -9.37 -20.84
N THR A 5 -28.87 -8.37 -20.02
CA THR A 5 -27.51 -7.98 -19.68
C THR A 5 -26.89 -8.80 -18.54
N HIS A 6 -27.68 -9.49 -17.71
CA HIS A 6 -27.15 -10.28 -16.59
C HIS A 6 -26.75 -11.72 -16.95
N LEU A 7 -27.31 -12.30 -17.99
CA LEU A 7 -26.99 -13.69 -18.41
C LEU A 7 -25.72 -13.80 -19.27
N TYR A 8 -25.31 -12.71 -19.90
CA TYR A 8 -24.02 -12.66 -20.63
C TYR A 8 -22.80 -12.53 -19.69
N THR A 9 -22.99 -12.23 -18.40
CA THR A 9 -21.93 -11.71 -17.55
C THR A 9 -21.11 -12.76 -16.81
N GLU A 10 -21.64 -13.93 -16.44
CA GLU A 10 -20.85 -14.89 -15.63
C GLU A 10 -19.99 -15.81 -16.49
N VAL A 11 -20.54 -16.39 -17.56
CA VAL A 11 -19.77 -17.28 -18.44
C VAL A 11 -18.73 -16.51 -19.24
N ASP A 12 -19.08 -15.31 -19.70
CA ASP A 12 -18.14 -14.45 -20.42
C ASP A 12 -17.07 -13.86 -19.48
N SER A 13 -17.43 -13.58 -18.22
CA SER A 13 -16.52 -13.14 -17.18
C SER A 13 -15.49 -14.23 -16.83
N ALA A 14 -15.91 -15.49 -16.72
CA ALA A 14 -15.01 -16.61 -16.44
C ALA A 14 -14.03 -16.86 -17.61
N LYS A 15 -14.49 -16.78 -18.85
CA LYS A 15 -13.64 -16.88 -20.03
C LYS A 15 -12.67 -15.71 -20.13
N TYR A 16 -13.16 -14.50 -19.87
CA TYR A 16 -12.36 -13.29 -19.87
C TYR A 16 -11.21 -13.37 -18.85
N ILE A 17 -11.49 -13.70 -17.59
CA ILE A 17 -10.45 -13.77 -16.57
C ILE A 17 -9.46 -14.90 -16.85
N THR A 18 -9.91 -16.04 -17.39
CA THR A 18 -9.02 -17.14 -17.77
C THR A 18 -8.08 -16.72 -18.88
N ALA A 19 -8.59 -16.08 -19.94
CA ALA A 19 -7.77 -15.58 -21.03
C ALA A 19 -6.79 -14.48 -20.57
N LEU A 20 -7.26 -13.54 -19.75
CA LEU A 20 -6.43 -12.47 -19.21
C LEU A 20 -5.32 -13.01 -18.30
N THR A 21 -5.62 -14.00 -17.45
CA THR A 21 -4.61 -14.66 -16.61
C THR A 21 -3.57 -15.37 -17.46
N SER A 22 -3.99 -16.06 -18.53
CA SER A 22 -3.06 -16.71 -19.45
C SER A 22 -2.15 -15.70 -20.17
N LEU A 23 -2.69 -14.56 -20.62
CA LEU A 23 -1.91 -13.49 -21.23
C LEU A 23 -0.91 -12.90 -20.23
N TYR A 24 -1.34 -12.70 -18.98
CA TYR A 24 -0.46 -12.21 -17.93
C TYR A 24 0.66 -13.22 -17.59
N ASP A 25 0.34 -14.51 -17.46
CA ASP A 25 1.35 -15.56 -17.22
C ASP A 25 2.39 -15.66 -18.35
N MET A 26 2.00 -15.34 -19.60
CA MET A 26 2.94 -15.26 -20.75
C MET A 26 3.79 -14.00 -20.73
N ALA A 27 3.30 -12.90 -20.18
CA ALA A 27 3.98 -11.60 -20.15
C ALA A 27 3.77 -10.88 -18.79
N PRO A 28 4.36 -11.41 -17.68
CA PRO A 28 4.10 -10.91 -16.33
C PRO A 28 4.67 -9.50 -16.07
N SER A 29 5.56 -9.01 -16.94
CA SER A 29 6.07 -7.64 -16.90
C SER A 29 5.13 -6.63 -17.56
N ASN A 30 4.08 -7.07 -18.24
CA ASN A 30 3.13 -6.20 -18.92
C ASN A 30 2.20 -5.51 -17.90
N ASP A 31 2.37 -4.20 -17.76
CA ASP A 31 1.61 -3.37 -16.81
C ASP A 31 0.11 -3.34 -17.14
N ILE A 32 -0.25 -3.46 -18.41
CA ILE A 32 -1.65 -3.41 -18.84
C ILE A 32 -2.39 -4.65 -18.33
N TYR A 33 -1.84 -5.85 -18.52
CA TYR A 33 -2.48 -7.09 -18.07
C TYR A 33 -2.61 -7.13 -16.54
N TYR A 34 -1.55 -6.72 -15.82
CA TYR A 34 -1.61 -6.62 -14.36
C TYR A 34 -2.72 -5.66 -13.91
N LYS A 35 -2.78 -4.46 -14.49
CA LYS A 35 -3.82 -3.48 -14.18
C LYS A 35 -5.21 -4.03 -14.46
N MET A 36 -5.43 -4.67 -15.60
CA MET A 36 -6.74 -5.26 -15.95
C MET A 36 -7.16 -6.34 -14.94
N LEU A 37 -6.21 -7.15 -14.43
CA LEU A 37 -6.48 -8.13 -13.36
C LEU A 37 -6.89 -7.44 -12.05
N ILE A 38 -6.17 -6.39 -11.65
CA ILE A 38 -6.51 -5.61 -10.46
C ILE A 38 -7.90 -4.98 -10.59
N ASP A 39 -8.19 -4.36 -11.74
CA ASP A 39 -9.49 -3.73 -12.02
C ASP A 39 -10.63 -4.77 -11.95
N TYR A 40 -10.43 -5.96 -12.53
CA TYR A 40 -11.39 -7.06 -12.47
C TYR A 40 -11.65 -7.49 -11.02
N TYR A 41 -10.62 -7.84 -10.25
CA TYR A 41 -10.78 -8.30 -8.86
C TYR A 41 -11.34 -7.21 -7.94
N SER A 42 -11.03 -5.93 -8.21
CA SER A 42 -11.56 -4.79 -7.45
C SER A 42 -13.05 -4.56 -7.68
N GLY A 43 -13.60 -5.03 -8.79
CA GLY A 43 -15.04 -4.98 -9.10
C GLY A 43 -15.87 -6.04 -8.41
N LEU A 44 -15.27 -7.06 -7.80
CA LEU A 44 -15.98 -8.15 -7.15
C LEU A 44 -16.50 -7.78 -5.76
N LYS A 45 -17.58 -8.45 -5.30
CA LYS A 45 -18.16 -8.19 -3.97
C LYS A 45 -17.19 -8.48 -2.82
N ASP A 46 -16.38 -9.53 -2.95
CA ASP A 46 -15.37 -9.98 -2.00
C ASP A 46 -13.95 -9.55 -2.41
N LYS A 47 -13.84 -8.36 -3.01
CA LYS A 47 -12.62 -7.82 -3.62
C LYS A 47 -11.35 -7.97 -2.78
N GLN A 48 -11.43 -7.73 -1.47
CA GLN A 48 -10.26 -7.83 -0.60
C GLN A 48 -9.70 -9.25 -0.54
N GLN A 49 -10.58 -10.25 -0.45
CA GLN A 49 -10.19 -11.66 -0.44
C GLN A 49 -9.62 -12.08 -1.80
N GLN A 50 -10.27 -11.66 -2.89
CA GLN A 50 -9.83 -11.97 -4.25
C GLN A 50 -8.47 -11.33 -4.58
N LEU A 51 -8.28 -10.06 -4.23
CA LEU A 51 -7.01 -9.37 -4.41
C LEU A 51 -5.90 -10.01 -3.56
N ALA A 52 -6.19 -10.42 -2.32
CA ALA A 52 -5.23 -11.11 -1.47
C ALA A 52 -4.80 -12.45 -2.09
N LYS A 53 -5.76 -13.26 -2.53
CA LYS A 53 -5.49 -14.53 -3.21
C LYS A 53 -4.70 -14.33 -4.50
N PHE A 54 -5.05 -13.30 -5.28
CA PHE A 54 -4.31 -12.96 -6.49
C PHE A 54 -2.87 -12.58 -6.17
N ALA A 55 -2.63 -11.68 -5.21
CA ALA A 55 -1.29 -11.27 -4.81
C ALA A 55 -0.43 -12.46 -4.34
N GLU A 56 -0.99 -13.35 -3.50
CA GLU A 56 -0.31 -14.54 -3.03
C GLU A 56 0.04 -15.51 -4.17
N THR A 57 -0.92 -15.78 -5.06
CA THR A 57 -0.71 -16.67 -6.22
C THR A 57 0.32 -16.09 -7.18
N ASP A 58 0.27 -14.78 -7.42
CA ASP A 58 1.21 -14.10 -8.29
C ASP A 58 2.63 -14.12 -7.70
N LEU A 59 2.79 -13.88 -6.41
CA LEU A 59 4.10 -13.96 -5.75
C LEU A 59 4.69 -15.37 -5.72
N GLN A 60 3.86 -16.41 -5.72
CA GLN A 60 4.33 -17.80 -5.87
C GLN A 60 4.90 -18.06 -7.27
N LYS A 61 4.27 -17.52 -8.31
CA LYS A 61 4.72 -17.65 -9.70
C LYS A 61 5.83 -16.66 -10.06
N HIS A 62 5.72 -15.43 -9.59
CA HIS A 62 6.56 -14.30 -9.95
C HIS A 62 7.09 -13.58 -8.68
N PRO A 63 8.01 -14.20 -7.90
CA PRO A 63 8.47 -13.66 -6.62
C PRO A 63 9.18 -12.30 -6.72
N LYS A 64 9.63 -11.93 -7.93
CA LYS A 64 10.24 -10.61 -8.24
C LYS A 64 9.25 -9.59 -8.79
N ASN A 65 7.94 -9.82 -8.66
CA ASN A 65 6.95 -8.83 -9.07
C ASN A 65 6.75 -7.78 -7.97
N ARG A 66 7.41 -6.61 -8.11
CA ARG A 66 7.31 -5.50 -7.15
C ARG A 66 5.87 -5.04 -6.93
N ARG A 67 4.99 -5.10 -7.97
CA ARG A 67 3.59 -4.67 -7.89
C ARG A 67 2.77 -5.61 -7.00
N ALA A 68 3.01 -6.91 -7.09
CA ALA A 68 2.35 -7.89 -6.25
C ALA A 68 2.76 -7.74 -4.77
N TRP A 69 4.01 -7.39 -4.50
CA TRP A 69 4.47 -7.02 -3.16
C TRP A 69 3.78 -5.76 -2.64
N VAL A 70 3.63 -4.73 -3.48
CA VAL A 70 2.89 -3.51 -3.09
C VAL A 70 1.41 -3.83 -2.84
N LEU A 71 0.76 -4.59 -3.73
CA LEU A 71 -0.64 -5.01 -3.53
C LEU A 71 -0.82 -5.77 -2.21
N LYS A 72 0.10 -6.69 -1.88
CA LYS A 72 0.09 -7.39 -0.60
C LYS A 72 0.21 -6.42 0.56
N GLY A 73 1.15 -5.48 0.52
CA GLY A 73 1.32 -4.45 1.53
C GLY A 73 0.08 -3.56 1.70
N ASP A 74 -0.56 -3.15 0.61
CA ASP A 74 -1.80 -2.35 0.64
C ASP A 74 -2.95 -3.11 1.33
N ILE A 75 -3.07 -4.42 1.08
CA ILE A 75 -4.05 -5.27 1.74
C ILE A 75 -3.77 -5.40 3.25
N GLU A 76 -2.50 -5.52 3.62
CA GLU A 76 -2.07 -5.58 5.02
C GLU A 76 -2.31 -4.26 5.75
N MET A 77 -2.07 -3.11 5.09
CA MET A 77 -2.45 -1.77 5.59
C MET A 77 -3.94 -1.66 5.88
N GLN A 78 -4.80 -2.12 4.97
CA GLN A 78 -6.26 -2.09 5.16
C GLN A 78 -6.69 -2.91 6.38
N LYS A 79 -5.92 -3.95 6.74
CA LYS A 79 -6.13 -4.78 7.94
C LYS A 79 -5.40 -4.23 9.17
N LYS A 80 -4.78 -3.05 9.07
CA LYS A 80 -3.94 -2.42 10.11
C LYS A 80 -2.77 -3.28 10.57
N ARG A 81 -2.30 -4.19 9.73
CA ARG A 81 -1.11 -5.00 10.00
C ARG A 81 0.12 -4.26 9.48
N TRP A 82 0.47 -3.19 10.19
CA TRP A 82 1.48 -2.23 9.74
C TRP A 82 2.86 -2.84 9.54
N ASP A 83 3.30 -3.75 10.41
CA ASP A 83 4.62 -4.39 10.29
C ASP A 83 4.69 -5.33 9.08
N ASP A 84 3.64 -6.11 8.83
CA ASP A 84 3.54 -6.98 7.66
C ASP A 84 3.53 -6.15 6.37
N ALA A 85 2.79 -5.04 6.37
CA ALA A 85 2.75 -4.11 5.25
C ALA A 85 4.13 -3.50 4.96
N ILE A 86 4.84 -3.02 6.00
CA ILE A 86 6.19 -2.48 5.87
C ILE A 86 7.14 -3.51 5.26
N GLU A 87 7.07 -4.77 5.70
CA GLU A 87 7.91 -5.84 5.15
C GLU A 87 7.60 -6.10 3.68
N SER A 88 6.32 -6.16 3.31
CA SER A 88 5.89 -6.32 1.91
C SER A 88 6.38 -5.16 1.02
N PHE A 89 6.29 -3.92 1.49
CA PHE A 89 6.83 -2.77 0.75
C PHE A 89 8.36 -2.79 0.65
N LYS A 90 9.06 -3.25 1.69
CA LYS A 90 10.53 -3.44 1.63
C LYS A 90 10.93 -4.47 0.58
N GLN A 91 10.17 -5.56 0.41
CA GLN A 91 10.40 -6.52 -0.67
C GLN A 91 10.24 -5.86 -2.05
N ALA A 92 9.24 -4.99 -2.21
CA ALA A 92 9.08 -4.23 -3.45
C ALA A 92 10.28 -3.30 -3.73
N ILE A 93 10.79 -2.60 -2.72
CA ILE A 93 11.97 -1.71 -2.81
C ILE A 93 13.26 -2.50 -3.06
N ALA A 94 13.39 -3.70 -2.51
CA ALA A 94 14.54 -4.57 -2.79
C ALA A 94 14.61 -4.99 -4.27
N ILE A 95 13.46 -5.03 -4.96
CA ILE A 95 13.38 -5.32 -6.40
C ILE A 95 13.59 -4.04 -7.23
N ASP A 96 13.02 -2.93 -6.80
CA ASP A 96 13.11 -1.62 -7.46
C ASP A 96 13.21 -0.51 -6.40
N SER A 97 14.43 -0.06 -6.15
CA SER A 97 14.74 0.95 -5.13
C SER A 97 14.08 2.32 -5.37
N ASN A 98 13.65 2.57 -6.60
CA ASN A 98 12.99 3.81 -7.00
C ASN A 98 11.47 3.69 -7.05
N TYR A 99 10.89 2.60 -6.51
CA TYR A 99 9.44 2.40 -6.54
C TYR A 99 8.75 3.30 -5.50
N VAL A 100 8.48 4.53 -5.93
CA VAL A 100 7.97 5.65 -5.11
C VAL A 100 6.80 5.25 -4.23
N GLN A 101 5.83 4.51 -4.79
CA GLN A 101 4.63 4.08 -4.05
C GLN A 101 4.98 3.26 -2.81
N ALA A 102 5.93 2.32 -2.92
CA ALA A 102 6.34 1.49 -1.79
C ALA A 102 7.08 2.31 -0.72
N VAL A 103 7.98 3.21 -1.15
CA VAL A 103 8.72 4.11 -0.24
C VAL A 103 7.76 5.01 0.54
N TYR A 104 6.79 5.60 -0.15
CA TYR A 104 5.76 6.43 0.45
C TYR A 104 4.89 5.64 1.46
N ASN A 105 4.42 4.46 1.06
CA ASN A 105 3.53 3.64 1.89
C ASN A 105 4.21 3.16 3.19
N ILE A 106 5.53 2.94 3.19
CA ILE A 106 6.26 2.68 4.43
C ILE A 106 6.17 3.90 5.37
N GLY A 107 6.35 5.10 4.84
CA GLY A 107 6.16 6.34 5.60
C GLY A 107 4.76 6.43 6.22
N VAL A 108 3.72 6.14 5.43
CA VAL A 108 2.31 6.09 5.87
C VAL A 108 2.12 5.06 6.99
N CYS A 109 2.68 3.86 6.85
CA CYS A 109 2.59 2.82 7.88
C CYS A 109 3.19 3.27 9.22
N TYR A 110 4.36 3.92 9.20
CA TYR A 110 4.97 4.44 10.43
C TYR A 110 4.18 5.59 11.06
N VAL A 111 3.56 6.47 10.26
CA VAL A 111 2.62 7.49 10.77
C VAL A 111 1.44 6.82 11.46
N SER A 112 0.81 5.85 10.80
CA SER A 112 -0.35 5.12 11.37
C SER A 112 0.00 4.37 12.64
N LYS A 113 1.18 3.73 12.70
CA LYS A 113 1.69 3.09 13.94
C LYS A 113 1.88 4.12 15.06
N ALA A 114 2.43 5.30 14.75
CA ALA A 114 2.64 6.35 15.74
C ALA A 114 1.30 6.86 16.29
N GLU A 115 0.31 7.04 15.42
CA GLU A 115 -1.04 7.48 15.81
C GLU A 115 -1.75 6.43 16.66
N GLU A 116 -1.76 5.18 16.27
CA GLU A 116 -2.37 4.09 17.05
C GLU A 116 -1.71 3.92 18.41
N LEU A 117 -0.36 3.97 18.45
CA LEU A 117 0.37 3.91 19.72
C LEU A 117 0.02 5.10 20.61
N ARG A 118 0.03 6.32 20.05
CA ARG A 118 -0.37 7.54 20.78
C ARG A 118 -1.76 7.40 21.38
N ASP A 119 -2.74 6.99 20.56
CA ASP A 119 -4.14 6.90 20.97
C ASP A 119 -4.34 5.81 22.03
N SER A 120 -3.68 4.66 21.88
CA SER A 120 -3.65 3.59 22.89
C SER A 120 -3.07 4.06 24.21
N LEU A 121 -1.96 4.79 24.17
CA LEU A 121 -1.29 5.28 25.39
C LEU A 121 -2.02 6.46 26.04
N MET A 122 -2.75 7.26 25.26
CA MET A 122 -3.55 8.37 25.79
C MET A 122 -4.69 7.86 26.68
N ASN A 123 -5.46 6.88 26.23
CA ASN A 123 -6.51 6.19 27.00
C ASN A 123 -7.18 7.06 28.09
N GLY A 124 -7.74 8.21 27.71
CA GLY A 124 -8.37 9.18 28.61
C GLY A 124 -7.42 10.13 29.37
N ARG A 125 -6.11 10.03 29.18
CA ARG A 125 -5.13 10.93 29.79
C ARG A 125 -5.05 12.25 29.01
N ARG A 126 -4.82 13.35 29.70
CA ARG A 126 -4.61 14.66 29.06
C ARG A 126 -3.22 14.84 28.40
N LYS A 127 -2.23 14.10 28.87
CA LYS A 127 -0.83 14.16 28.34
C LYS A 127 -0.17 12.79 28.45
N LEU A 128 0.67 12.47 27.48
CA LEU A 128 1.53 11.27 27.55
C LEU A 128 2.70 11.46 28.51
N PRO A 129 3.08 10.42 29.28
CA PRO A 129 4.35 10.37 30.00
C PRO A 129 5.55 10.58 29.08
N LYS A 130 6.67 11.08 29.63
CA LYS A 130 7.86 11.38 28.82
C LYS A 130 8.39 10.17 28.02
N LYS A 131 8.39 8.98 28.66
CA LYS A 131 8.81 7.72 28.01
C LYS A 131 7.94 7.39 26.81
N ASP A 132 6.63 7.46 26.98
CA ASP A 132 5.64 7.13 25.93
C ASP A 132 5.72 8.13 24.78
N ARG A 133 5.93 9.42 25.08
CA ARG A 133 6.16 10.46 24.05
C ARG A 133 7.39 10.17 23.21
N ASN A 134 8.46 9.66 23.81
CA ASN A 134 9.68 9.32 23.07
C ASN A 134 9.43 8.18 22.07
N GLN A 135 8.72 7.12 22.47
CA GLN A 135 8.37 6.02 21.57
C GLN A 135 7.54 6.49 20.36
N VAL A 136 6.51 7.30 20.63
CA VAL A 136 5.69 7.89 19.54
C VAL A 136 6.55 8.80 18.64
N LYS A 137 7.44 9.59 19.24
CA LYS A 137 8.34 10.48 18.48
C LYS A 137 9.30 9.70 17.58
N GLU A 138 9.85 8.59 18.03
CA GLU A 138 10.74 7.72 17.24
C GLU A 138 10.04 7.16 16.00
N LEU A 139 8.76 6.75 16.12
CA LEU A 139 7.97 6.31 14.97
C LEU A 139 7.75 7.44 13.96
N TYR A 140 7.42 8.65 14.42
CA TYR A 140 7.30 9.81 13.53
C TYR A 140 8.64 10.20 12.89
N GLN A 141 9.76 10.08 13.58
CA GLN A 141 11.09 10.32 13.01
C GLN A 141 11.41 9.30 11.90
N THR A 142 11.05 8.03 12.13
CA THR A 142 11.19 6.99 11.12
C THR A 142 10.30 7.25 9.91
N ALA A 143 9.03 7.62 10.14
CA ALA A 143 8.12 8.03 9.08
C ALA A 143 8.69 9.18 8.26
N ARG A 144 9.22 10.21 8.93
CA ARG A 144 9.85 11.36 8.28
C ARG A 144 10.99 10.96 7.35
N THR A 145 11.85 10.04 7.78
CA THR A 145 12.97 9.55 6.94
C THR A 145 12.45 8.98 5.61
N TRP A 146 11.42 8.14 5.65
CA TRP A 146 10.82 7.57 4.45
C TRP A 146 10.12 8.61 3.57
N LEU A 147 9.42 9.57 4.19
CA LEU A 147 8.75 10.65 3.45
C LEU A 147 9.74 11.62 2.80
N VAL A 148 10.87 11.90 3.44
CA VAL A 148 11.97 12.67 2.84
C VAL A 148 12.58 11.91 1.65
N GLN A 149 12.80 10.60 1.78
CA GLN A 149 13.23 9.77 0.65
C GLN A 149 12.21 9.81 -0.49
N THR A 150 10.92 9.74 -0.18
CA THR A 150 9.86 9.89 -1.19
C THR A 150 9.95 11.23 -1.90
N SER A 151 10.21 12.33 -1.16
CA SER A 151 10.31 13.67 -1.76
C SER A 151 11.50 13.84 -2.71
N VAL A 152 12.54 13.05 -2.52
CA VAL A 152 13.69 13.01 -3.45
C VAL A 152 13.34 12.22 -4.72
N LEU A 153 12.58 11.13 -4.58
CA LEU A 153 12.21 10.27 -5.71
C LEU A 153 11.06 10.87 -6.55
N ASP A 154 10.20 11.66 -5.94
CA ASP A 154 9.01 12.27 -6.57
C ASP A 154 8.90 13.76 -6.21
N ASP A 155 9.92 14.54 -6.56
CA ASP A 155 10.07 15.98 -6.23
C ASP A 155 8.89 16.83 -6.68
N LYS A 156 8.27 16.47 -7.81
CA LYS A 156 7.13 17.16 -8.40
C LYS A 156 5.77 16.66 -7.92
N GLN A 157 5.73 15.71 -7.01
CA GLN A 157 4.49 15.06 -6.53
C GLN A 157 3.59 14.52 -7.66
N GLN A 158 4.18 13.90 -8.65
CA GLN A 158 3.45 13.35 -9.80
C GLN A 158 2.87 11.96 -9.52
N ILE A 159 3.45 11.24 -8.55
CA ILE A 159 3.09 9.86 -8.22
C ILE A 159 2.29 9.79 -6.92
N VAL A 160 2.77 10.46 -5.84
CA VAL A 160 2.13 10.44 -4.52
C VAL A 160 2.11 11.81 -3.85
N ALA A 161 1.08 12.07 -3.03
CA ALA A 161 0.89 13.35 -2.34
C ALA A 161 1.69 13.43 -1.02
N TRP A 162 3.00 13.24 -1.07
CA TRP A 162 3.87 13.13 0.09
C TRP A 162 4.01 14.43 0.91
N LYS A 163 3.94 15.60 0.27
CA LYS A 163 4.25 16.90 0.90
C LYS A 163 3.34 17.23 2.08
N ARG A 164 2.05 16.94 1.93
CA ARG A 164 1.08 17.16 3.00
C ARG A 164 1.42 16.32 4.23
N LEU A 165 1.65 15.03 4.04
CA LEU A 165 1.95 14.11 5.14
C LEU A 165 3.29 14.44 5.80
N LEU A 166 4.32 14.81 5.02
CA LEU A 166 5.61 15.25 5.56
C LEU A 166 5.45 16.52 6.43
N ASN A 167 4.67 17.50 5.97
CA ASN A 167 4.42 18.71 6.74
C ASN A 167 3.66 18.42 8.06
N GLU A 168 2.72 17.48 8.04
CA GLU A 168 1.99 17.03 9.25
C GLU A 168 2.96 16.37 10.25
N VAL A 169 3.84 15.50 9.77
CA VAL A 169 4.88 14.85 10.58
C VAL A 169 5.88 15.88 11.15
N ASP A 170 6.34 16.84 10.34
CA ASP A 170 7.25 17.90 10.79
C ASP A 170 6.63 18.77 11.88
N LYS A 171 5.35 19.08 11.77
CA LYS A 171 4.56 19.77 12.81
C LYS A 171 4.55 18.98 14.13
N VAL A 172 4.27 17.67 14.07
CA VAL A 172 4.24 16.81 15.26
C VAL A 172 5.62 16.74 15.93
N LEU A 173 6.68 16.75 15.13
CA LEU A 173 8.07 16.72 15.62
C LEU A 173 8.56 18.10 16.09
N GLY A 174 7.80 19.17 15.90
CA GLY A 174 8.19 20.54 16.22
C GLY A 174 9.27 21.10 15.27
N LEU A 175 9.35 20.59 14.06
CA LEU A 175 10.25 21.06 13.02
C LEU A 175 9.54 22.17 12.23
N GLN A 176 10.26 23.28 11.97
CA GLN A 176 9.71 24.35 11.15
C GLN A 176 9.63 23.87 9.69
N THR A 177 8.43 23.87 9.14
CA THR A 177 8.25 23.73 7.69
C THR A 177 8.76 25.00 6.99
N LYS A 178 9.83 24.85 6.23
CA LYS A 178 10.28 25.90 5.31
C LYS A 178 9.38 26.03 4.11
#